data_23f1e066b7de73e62313ae3f12292dcd
#
_entry.id   23f1e066b7de73e62313ae3f12292dcd
#
_cell.length_a   1.000
_cell.length_b   1.000
_cell.length_c   1.000
_cell.angle_alpha   90.00
_cell.angle_beta   90.00
_cell.angle_gamma   90.00
#
_symmetry.space_group_name_H-M   'P 1'
#
loop_
_entity.id
_entity.type
_entity.pdbx_description
1 polymer ?
#
loop_
_entity_poly.entity_id
_entity_poly.type
_entity_poly.pdbx_seq_one_letter_code
_entity_poly.pdbx_strand_id
1 'polypeptide(L)'
;MTKRARYVIAPIFAALLIAALVFLPINQWTLRLVEWIHGAGALGVLVYTLAYVLATVLLLPGSILTLGAGFAYGPVWGTLLVSPISVLAATLAFALGRTLARKWISRRMDQNPRFAAISQAIGASGFKIVLLLRLSPIFPFNLLNYALALTRVRLPDYVIASFLGMLPGTFLYVYLGSLVTNASEPK
;
A
#
# COMPACT_ATOMS: atom_id res chain seq x y z
N MET A 1 21.05 12.57 19.19
CA MET A 1 21.19 11.08 19.23
C MET A 1 22.47 10.71 18.51
N THR A 2 23.45 10.14 19.21
CA THR A 2 24.76 9.76 18.69
C THR A 2 24.62 8.61 17.67
N LYS A 3 25.46 8.62 16.62
CA LYS A 3 25.46 7.57 15.56
C LYS A 3 25.49 6.15 16.15
N ARG A 4 26.18 5.94 17.28
CA ARG A 4 26.24 4.65 18.01
C ARG A 4 24.88 4.17 18.56
N ALA A 5 24.00 5.08 19.00
CA ALA A 5 22.67 4.70 19.48
C ALA A 5 21.79 4.13 18.36
N ARG A 6 21.90 4.62 17.12
CA ARG A 6 21.16 4.08 15.96
C ARG A 6 21.54 2.63 15.63
N TYR A 7 22.82 2.27 15.73
CA TYR A 7 23.28 0.90 15.41
C TYR A 7 22.87 -0.12 16.48
N VAL A 8 22.50 0.30 17.68
CA VAL A 8 22.02 -0.58 18.75
C VAL A 8 20.48 -0.63 18.78
N ILE A 9 19.82 0.50 18.59
CA ILE A 9 18.36 0.60 18.66
C ILE A 9 17.68 -0.12 17.46
N ALA A 10 18.23 0.03 16.26
CA ALA A 10 17.66 -0.59 15.06
C ALA A 10 17.61 -2.13 15.12
N PRO A 11 18.71 -2.86 15.49
CA PRO A 11 18.64 -4.31 15.61
C PRO A 11 17.81 -4.78 16.81
N ILE A 12 17.78 -4.02 17.93
CA ILE A 12 16.89 -4.35 19.06
C ILE A 12 15.43 -4.19 18.65
N PHE A 13 15.08 -3.12 17.94
CA PHE A 13 13.73 -2.91 17.42
C PHE A 13 13.34 -3.99 16.40
N ALA A 14 14.25 -4.35 15.50
CA ALA A 14 14.05 -5.45 14.56
C ALA A 14 13.88 -6.80 15.27
N ALA A 15 14.70 -7.09 16.29
CA ALA A 15 14.59 -8.30 17.08
C ALA A 15 13.29 -8.36 17.89
N LEU A 16 12.84 -7.26 18.48
CA LEU A 16 11.55 -7.15 19.17
C LEU A 16 10.37 -7.30 18.20
N LEU A 17 10.47 -6.74 16.99
CA LEU A 17 9.46 -6.91 15.95
C LEU A 17 9.36 -8.36 15.49
N ILE A 18 10.50 -9.02 15.27
CA ILE A 18 10.56 -10.44 14.90
C ILE A 18 10.05 -11.31 16.06
N ALA A 19 10.44 -11.04 17.28
CA ALA A 19 9.94 -11.73 18.46
C ALA A 19 8.43 -11.56 18.61
N ALA A 20 7.91 -10.34 18.44
CA ALA A 20 6.47 -10.08 18.45
C ALA A 20 5.74 -10.86 17.35
N LEU A 21 6.30 -10.93 16.13
CA LEU A 21 5.74 -11.71 15.03
C LEU A 21 5.76 -13.23 15.28
N VAL A 22 6.74 -13.73 16.03
CA VAL A 22 6.88 -15.18 16.35
C VAL A 22 6.05 -15.59 17.58
N PHE A 23 5.97 -14.74 18.60
CA PHE A 23 5.30 -15.06 19.87
C PHE A 23 3.84 -14.60 19.96
N LEU A 24 3.39 -13.66 19.12
CA LEU A 24 1.96 -13.38 19.02
C LEU A 24 1.24 -14.57 18.37
N PRO A 25 0.10 -15.01 18.90
CA PRO A 25 -0.70 -16.09 18.29
C PRO A 25 -1.40 -15.59 17.01
N ILE A 26 -0.57 -15.11 16.05
CA ILE A 26 -1.02 -14.52 14.80
C ILE A 26 -1.91 -15.50 14.03
N ASN A 27 -1.58 -16.80 14.07
CA ASN A 27 -2.35 -17.84 13.40
C ASN A 27 -3.79 -17.92 13.88
N GLN A 28 -4.03 -17.88 15.20
CA GLN A 28 -5.39 -17.99 15.76
C GLN A 28 -6.21 -16.73 15.52
N TRP A 29 -5.58 -15.55 15.57
CA TRP A 29 -6.25 -14.29 15.33
C TRP A 29 -6.55 -14.11 13.85
N THR A 30 -5.64 -14.52 12.99
CA THR A 30 -5.82 -14.48 11.53
C THR A 30 -6.93 -15.42 11.11
N LEU A 31 -6.98 -16.65 11.59
CA LEU A 31 -8.05 -17.61 11.30
C LEU A 31 -9.42 -17.08 11.75
N ARG A 32 -9.54 -16.58 12.98
CA ARG A 32 -10.79 -16.00 13.49
C ARG A 32 -11.22 -14.77 12.70
N LEU A 33 -10.27 -13.91 12.30
CA LEU A 33 -10.55 -12.74 11.46
C LEU A 33 -11.05 -13.17 10.08
N VAL A 34 -10.43 -14.19 9.48
CA VAL A 34 -10.83 -14.74 8.19
C VAL A 34 -12.22 -15.36 8.25
N GLU A 35 -12.48 -16.19 9.24
CA GLU A 35 -13.81 -16.79 9.46
C GLU A 35 -14.88 -15.70 9.66
N TRP A 36 -14.57 -14.68 10.46
CA TRP A 36 -15.48 -13.55 10.65
C TRP A 36 -15.72 -12.76 9.35
N ILE A 37 -14.65 -12.47 8.57
CA ILE A 37 -14.75 -11.77 7.29
C ILE A 37 -15.61 -12.57 6.30
N HIS A 38 -15.40 -13.89 6.22
CA HIS A 38 -16.20 -14.76 5.37
C HIS A 38 -17.68 -14.80 5.80
N GLY A 39 -17.94 -14.89 7.10
CA GLY A 39 -19.29 -14.89 7.65
C GLY A 39 -20.01 -13.54 7.56
N ALA A 40 -19.27 -12.44 7.55
CA ALA A 40 -19.82 -11.09 7.52
C ALA A 40 -20.21 -10.58 6.12
N GLY A 41 -19.91 -11.32 5.05
CA GLY A 41 -20.29 -10.96 3.69
C GLY A 41 -19.89 -9.53 3.29
N ALA A 42 -20.86 -8.70 2.88
CA ALA A 42 -20.61 -7.31 2.48
C ALA A 42 -20.02 -6.44 3.60
N LEU A 43 -20.39 -6.69 4.86
CA LEU A 43 -19.82 -5.99 6.00
C LEU A 43 -18.32 -6.30 6.18
N GLY A 44 -17.91 -7.53 5.98
CA GLY A 44 -16.50 -7.94 6.00
C GLY A 44 -15.68 -7.19 4.94
N VAL A 45 -16.20 -7.07 3.73
CA VAL A 45 -15.58 -6.28 2.64
C VAL A 45 -15.46 -4.81 3.03
N LEU A 46 -16.49 -4.23 3.64
CA LEU A 46 -16.46 -2.84 4.09
C LEU A 46 -15.39 -2.61 5.16
N VAL A 47 -15.35 -3.46 6.20
CA VAL A 47 -14.35 -3.38 7.27
C VAL A 47 -12.94 -3.55 6.72
N TYR A 48 -12.72 -4.51 5.83
CA TYR A 48 -11.44 -4.71 5.15
C TYR A 48 -11.03 -3.46 4.35
N THR A 49 -11.97 -2.88 3.59
CA THR A 49 -11.74 -1.65 2.83
C THR A 49 -11.31 -0.50 3.73
N LEU A 50 -12.03 -0.27 4.83
CA LEU A 50 -11.71 0.78 5.79
C LEU A 50 -10.33 0.54 6.44
N ALA A 51 -10.03 -0.68 6.84
CA ALA A 51 -8.74 -1.05 7.40
C ALA A 51 -7.61 -0.80 6.38
N TYR A 52 -7.80 -1.17 5.11
CA TYR A 52 -6.83 -0.95 4.05
C TYR A 52 -6.59 0.54 3.79
N VAL A 53 -7.65 1.33 3.72
CA VAL A 53 -7.58 2.79 3.56
C VAL A 53 -6.83 3.43 4.72
N LEU A 54 -7.20 3.09 5.96
CA LEU A 54 -6.54 3.62 7.16
C LEU A 54 -5.06 3.24 7.19
N ALA A 55 -4.72 1.97 6.93
CA ALA A 55 -3.34 1.53 6.87
C ALA A 55 -2.53 2.31 5.83
N THR A 56 -3.11 2.52 4.63
CA THR A 56 -2.44 3.26 3.55
C THR A 56 -2.24 4.72 3.92
N VAL A 57 -3.25 5.37 4.48
CA VAL A 57 -3.18 6.79 4.89
C VAL A 57 -2.18 6.98 6.04
N LEU A 58 -2.14 6.05 6.99
CA LEU A 58 -1.22 6.06 8.13
C LEU A 58 0.18 5.52 7.80
N LEU A 59 0.49 5.28 6.53
CA LEU A 59 1.79 4.77 6.05
C LEU A 59 2.15 3.37 6.59
N LEU A 60 1.16 2.60 7.04
CA LEU A 60 1.37 1.22 7.47
C LEU A 60 1.52 0.28 6.25
N PRO A 61 2.27 -0.83 6.38
CA PRO A 61 2.48 -1.76 5.27
C PRO A 61 1.19 -2.42 4.79
N GLY A 62 0.67 -2.00 3.62
CA GLY A 62 -0.52 -2.60 3.00
C GLY A 62 -0.30 -4.05 2.52
N SER A 63 0.95 -4.47 2.38
CA SER A 63 1.31 -5.83 1.98
C SER A 63 0.75 -6.91 2.91
N ILE A 64 0.68 -6.63 4.22
CA ILE A 64 0.11 -7.55 5.21
C ILE A 64 -1.38 -7.81 4.92
N LEU A 65 -2.14 -6.75 4.62
CA LEU A 65 -3.55 -6.87 4.27
C LEU A 65 -3.74 -7.57 2.92
N THR A 66 -2.85 -7.31 1.96
CA THR A 66 -2.88 -7.96 0.65
C THR A 66 -2.60 -9.47 0.75
N LEU A 67 -1.59 -9.87 1.53
CA LEU A 67 -1.31 -11.28 1.86
C LEU A 67 -2.51 -11.92 2.59
N GLY A 68 -3.09 -11.21 3.56
CA GLY A 68 -4.27 -11.66 4.31
C GLY A 68 -5.48 -11.92 3.42
N ALA A 69 -5.70 -11.10 2.40
CA ALA A 69 -6.77 -11.33 1.42
C ALA A 69 -6.53 -12.60 0.59
N GLY A 70 -5.29 -12.88 0.21
CA GLY A 70 -4.92 -14.12 -0.46
C GLY A 70 -5.19 -15.35 0.38
N PHE A 71 -4.83 -15.27 1.67
CA PHE A 71 -5.12 -16.30 2.66
C PHE A 71 -6.63 -16.53 2.82
N ALA A 72 -7.43 -15.44 2.91
CA ALA A 72 -8.85 -15.49 3.17
C ALA A 72 -9.70 -15.91 1.95
N TYR A 73 -9.38 -15.35 0.79
CA TYR A 73 -10.24 -15.45 -0.41
C TYR A 73 -9.59 -16.20 -1.58
N GLY A 74 -8.37 -16.71 -1.39
CA GLY A 74 -7.61 -17.34 -2.46
C GLY A 74 -7.10 -16.36 -3.53
N PRO A 75 -6.38 -16.86 -4.55
CA PRO A 75 -5.63 -16.01 -5.47
C PRO A 75 -6.52 -15.14 -6.38
N VAL A 76 -7.62 -15.70 -6.89
CA VAL A 76 -8.50 -14.99 -7.85
C VAL A 76 -9.37 -13.96 -7.14
N TRP A 77 -10.17 -14.41 -6.18
CA TRP A 77 -11.11 -13.54 -5.46
C TRP A 77 -10.38 -12.49 -4.60
N GLY A 78 -9.26 -12.89 -3.96
CA GLY A 78 -8.42 -11.95 -3.24
C GLY A 78 -7.87 -10.85 -4.15
N THR A 79 -7.42 -11.17 -5.37
CA THR A 79 -6.93 -10.18 -6.33
C THR A 79 -8.06 -9.25 -6.81
N LEU A 80 -9.23 -9.81 -7.13
CA LEU A 80 -10.39 -9.01 -7.55
C LEU A 80 -10.87 -8.07 -6.44
N LEU A 81 -10.78 -8.49 -5.19
CA LEU A 81 -11.12 -7.67 -4.02
C LEU A 81 -10.08 -6.58 -3.76
N VAL A 82 -8.81 -6.96 -3.68
CA VAL A 82 -7.73 -6.04 -3.27
C VAL A 82 -7.44 -4.99 -4.34
N SER A 83 -7.50 -5.35 -5.63
CA SER A 83 -7.12 -4.42 -6.70
C SER A 83 -7.91 -3.10 -6.66
N PRO A 84 -9.26 -3.08 -6.65
CA PRO A 84 -10.00 -1.82 -6.54
C PRO A 84 -9.81 -1.14 -5.18
N ILE A 85 -9.72 -1.90 -4.08
CA ILE A 85 -9.56 -1.36 -2.73
C ILE A 85 -8.20 -0.66 -2.58
N SER A 86 -7.13 -1.26 -3.07
CA SER A 86 -5.79 -0.69 -3.00
C SER A 86 -5.68 0.59 -3.85
N VAL A 87 -6.34 0.64 -5.00
CA VAL A 87 -6.40 1.86 -5.83
C VAL A 87 -7.24 2.95 -5.16
N LEU A 88 -8.36 2.60 -4.53
CA LEU A 88 -9.16 3.54 -3.75
C LEU A 88 -8.33 4.13 -2.60
N ALA A 89 -7.66 3.28 -1.82
CA ALA A 89 -6.81 3.71 -0.72
C ALA A 89 -5.64 4.59 -1.19
N ALA A 90 -4.98 4.21 -2.28
CA ALA A 90 -3.93 5.01 -2.90
C ALA A 90 -4.44 6.38 -3.37
N THR A 91 -5.65 6.41 -3.96
CA THR A 91 -6.29 7.63 -4.44
C THR A 91 -6.64 8.57 -3.29
N LEU A 92 -7.16 8.05 -2.20
CA LEU A 92 -7.46 8.84 -1.00
C LEU A 92 -6.18 9.39 -0.35
N ALA A 93 -5.11 8.59 -0.24
CA ALA A 93 -3.82 9.04 0.27
C ALA A 93 -3.20 10.13 -0.65
N PHE A 94 -3.28 9.96 -1.97
CA PHE A 94 -2.86 10.94 -2.95
C PHE A 94 -3.66 12.24 -2.85
N ALA A 95 -4.99 12.18 -2.76
CA ALA A 95 -5.86 13.35 -2.63
C ALA A 95 -5.58 14.09 -1.31
N LEU A 96 -5.45 13.35 -0.21
CA LEU A 96 -5.09 13.90 1.10
C LEU A 96 -3.72 14.58 1.07
N GLY A 97 -2.71 13.91 0.52
CA GLY A 97 -1.38 14.48 0.34
C GLY A 97 -1.40 15.77 -0.49
N ARG A 98 -2.18 15.78 -1.58
CA ARG A 98 -2.32 16.95 -2.46
C ARG A 98 -3.01 18.12 -1.76
N THR A 99 -4.06 17.86 -0.99
CA THR A 99 -4.78 18.93 -0.26
C THR A 99 -3.95 19.50 0.87
N LEU A 100 -3.33 18.67 1.69
CA LEU A 100 -2.50 19.07 2.82
C LEU A 100 -1.23 19.82 2.37
N ALA A 101 -0.59 19.34 1.30
CA ALA A 101 0.66 19.92 0.80
C ALA A 101 0.45 21.07 -0.21
N ARG A 102 -0.79 21.44 -0.55
CA ARG A 102 -1.08 22.41 -1.61
C ARG A 102 -0.32 23.73 -1.48
N LYS A 103 -0.33 24.33 -0.29
CA LYS A 103 0.36 25.60 -0.03
C LYS A 103 1.89 25.46 -0.11
N TRP A 104 2.42 24.33 0.37
CA TRP A 104 3.85 24.05 0.31
C TRP A 104 4.31 23.81 -1.14
N ILE A 105 3.54 23.05 -1.92
CA ILE A 105 3.82 22.79 -3.35
C ILE A 105 3.88 24.11 -4.12
N SER A 106 2.86 24.99 -3.96
CA SER A 106 2.81 26.28 -4.64
C SER A 106 4.08 27.10 -4.33
N ARG A 107 4.38 27.30 -3.06
CA ARG A 107 5.60 28.04 -2.66
C ARG A 107 6.89 27.43 -3.20
N ARG A 108 6.98 26.11 -3.21
CA ARG A 108 8.18 25.41 -3.71
C ARG A 108 8.34 25.55 -5.22
N MET A 109 7.24 25.56 -5.96
CA MET A 109 7.25 25.80 -7.40
C MET A 109 7.67 27.23 -7.74
N ASP A 110 7.18 28.22 -6.98
CA ASP A 110 7.53 29.62 -7.17
C ASP A 110 9.01 29.91 -6.85
N GLN A 111 9.57 29.20 -5.86
CA GLN A 111 10.94 29.40 -5.40
C GLN A 111 12.01 28.55 -6.11
N ASN A 112 11.60 27.47 -6.81
CA ASN A 112 12.54 26.54 -7.43
C ASN A 112 12.10 26.14 -8.84
N PRO A 113 12.67 26.79 -9.89
CA PRO A 113 12.34 26.49 -11.28
C PRO A 113 12.60 25.04 -11.68
N ARG A 114 13.62 24.38 -11.10
CA ARG A 114 13.90 22.96 -11.36
C ARG A 114 12.80 22.07 -10.83
N PHE A 115 12.29 22.34 -9.62
CA PHE A 115 11.16 21.61 -9.06
C PHE A 115 9.90 21.79 -9.92
N ALA A 116 9.64 23.01 -10.37
CA ALA A 116 8.52 23.32 -11.26
C ALA A 116 8.63 22.58 -12.59
N ALA A 117 9.81 22.58 -13.24
CA ALA A 117 10.06 21.88 -14.50
C ALA A 117 9.87 20.35 -14.36
N ILE A 118 10.43 19.74 -13.32
CA ILE A 118 10.26 18.30 -13.04
C ILE A 118 8.78 17.97 -12.81
N SER A 119 8.09 18.75 -11.98
CA SER A 119 6.67 18.55 -11.70
C SER A 119 5.80 18.69 -12.95
N GLN A 120 6.14 19.62 -13.84
CA GLN A 120 5.46 19.82 -15.12
C GLN A 120 5.74 18.65 -16.09
N ALA A 121 6.98 18.20 -16.21
CA ALA A 121 7.36 17.05 -17.05
C ALA A 121 6.64 15.78 -16.60
N ILE A 122 6.58 15.53 -15.27
CA ILE A 122 5.80 14.43 -14.70
C ILE A 122 4.31 14.59 -15.03
N GLY A 123 3.76 15.81 -14.96
CA GLY A 123 2.35 16.07 -15.29
C GLY A 123 2.01 15.84 -16.76
N ALA A 124 2.93 16.16 -17.68
CA ALA A 124 2.73 15.99 -19.12
C ALA A 124 2.66 14.51 -19.56
N SER A 125 3.37 13.62 -18.85
CA SER A 125 3.39 12.18 -19.12
C SER A 125 2.88 11.38 -17.91
N GLY A 126 1.91 11.90 -17.18
CA GLY A 126 1.47 11.41 -15.88
C GLY A 126 1.13 9.93 -15.86
N PHE A 127 0.30 9.48 -16.80
CA PHE A 127 -0.07 8.07 -16.93
C PHE A 127 1.16 7.16 -17.05
N LYS A 128 2.06 7.45 -18.00
CA LYS A 128 3.24 6.63 -18.28
C LYS A 128 4.19 6.56 -17.08
N ILE A 129 4.42 7.71 -16.44
CA ILE A 129 5.32 7.80 -15.29
C ILE A 129 4.74 7.04 -14.09
N VAL A 130 3.46 7.24 -13.78
CA VAL A 130 2.80 6.52 -12.69
C VAL A 130 2.83 5.01 -12.94
N LEU A 131 2.50 4.58 -14.16
CA LEU A 131 2.52 3.16 -14.54
C LEU A 131 3.90 2.54 -14.32
N LEU A 132 4.96 3.16 -14.81
CA LEU A 132 6.33 2.67 -14.66
C LEU A 132 6.78 2.63 -13.19
N LEU A 133 6.43 3.65 -12.41
CA LEU A 133 6.74 3.70 -10.99
C LEU A 133 5.98 2.61 -10.20
N ARG A 134 4.75 2.27 -10.60
CA ARG A 134 3.96 1.20 -9.97
C ARG A 134 4.47 -0.20 -10.34
N LEU A 135 4.96 -0.38 -11.55
CA LEU A 135 5.58 -1.64 -11.99
C LEU A 135 6.96 -1.86 -11.36
N SER A 136 7.63 -0.78 -10.92
CA SER A 136 8.91 -0.87 -10.25
C SER A 136 8.76 -1.22 -8.77
N PRO A 137 9.37 -2.30 -8.28
CA PRO A 137 9.30 -2.69 -6.86
C PRO A 137 10.18 -1.82 -5.94
N ILE A 138 10.93 -0.86 -6.50
CA ILE A 138 11.91 -0.05 -5.75
C ILE A 138 11.21 0.92 -4.78
N PHE A 139 10.03 1.42 -5.16
CA PHE A 139 9.36 2.47 -4.42
C PHE A 139 8.31 1.89 -3.47
N PRO A 140 8.39 2.18 -2.15
CA PRO A 140 7.34 1.79 -1.21
C PRO A 140 5.98 2.37 -1.60
N PHE A 141 4.96 1.52 -1.61
CA PHE A 141 3.61 1.86 -2.06
C PHE A 141 3.06 3.15 -1.43
N ASN A 142 3.12 3.23 -0.10
CA ASN A 142 2.57 4.38 0.63
C ASN A 142 3.33 5.68 0.35
N LEU A 143 4.66 5.61 0.31
CA LEU A 143 5.49 6.78 0.03
C LEU A 143 5.22 7.33 -1.37
N LEU A 144 5.04 6.44 -2.36
CA LEU A 144 4.78 6.81 -3.74
C LEU A 144 3.45 7.57 -3.89
N ASN A 145 2.42 7.22 -3.12
CA ASN A 145 1.13 7.92 -3.14
C ASN A 145 1.30 9.40 -2.76
N TYR A 146 2.02 9.68 -1.68
CA TYR A 146 2.28 11.04 -1.23
C TYR A 146 3.29 11.78 -2.12
N ALA A 147 4.33 11.09 -2.62
CA ALA A 147 5.30 11.70 -3.52
C ALA A 147 4.64 12.18 -4.83
N LEU A 148 3.77 11.35 -5.43
CA LEU A 148 3.02 11.74 -6.62
C LEU A 148 2.00 12.84 -6.36
N ALA A 149 1.46 12.94 -5.14
CA ALA A 149 0.59 14.03 -4.74
C ALA A 149 1.25 15.41 -4.82
N LEU A 150 2.59 15.48 -4.68
CA LEU A 150 3.38 16.70 -4.80
C LEU A 150 3.63 17.14 -6.26
N THR A 151 3.24 16.32 -7.23
CA THR A 151 3.46 16.57 -8.67
C THR A 151 2.19 17.09 -9.36
N ARG A 152 2.29 17.45 -10.65
CA ARG A 152 1.17 17.87 -11.48
C ARG A 152 0.43 16.73 -12.18
N VAL A 153 0.61 15.46 -11.73
CA VAL A 153 -0.11 14.31 -12.28
C VAL A 153 -1.62 14.51 -12.12
N ARG A 154 -2.38 14.27 -13.20
CA ARG A 154 -3.84 14.36 -13.17
C ARG A 154 -4.43 13.16 -12.43
N LEU A 155 -5.51 13.36 -11.70
CA LEU A 155 -6.16 12.30 -10.93
C LEU A 155 -6.57 11.09 -11.79
N PRO A 156 -7.19 11.25 -12.98
CA PRO A 156 -7.51 10.11 -13.84
C PRO A 156 -6.27 9.30 -14.26
N ASP A 157 -5.19 9.99 -14.67
CA ASP A 157 -3.94 9.35 -15.04
C ASP A 157 -3.35 8.53 -13.87
N TYR A 158 -3.42 9.10 -12.66
CA TYR A 158 -2.98 8.42 -11.43
C TYR A 158 -3.80 7.17 -11.15
N VAL A 159 -5.13 7.26 -11.21
CA VAL A 159 -6.04 6.15 -10.89
C VAL A 159 -5.87 5.00 -11.88
N ILE A 160 -5.94 5.29 -13.20
CA ILE A 160 -5.89 4.26 -14.23
C ILE A 160 -4.50 3.61 -14.28
N ALA A 161 -3.44 4.41 -14.23
CA ALA A 161 -2.07 3.90 -14.22
C ALA A 161 -1.76 3.11 -12.94
N SER A 162 -2.30 3.52 -11.78
CA SER A 162 -2.16 2.76 -10.54
C SER A 162 -2.91 1.44 -10.60
N PHE A 163 -4.13 1.42 -11.13
CA PHE A 163 -4.89 0.19 -11.29
C PHE A 163 -4.12 -0.83 -12.13
N LEU A 164 -3.66 -0.43 -13.32
CA LEU A 164 -2.94 -1.32 -14.24
C LEU A 164 -1.55 -1.71 -13.70
N GLY A 165 -0.81 -0.74 -13.16
CA GLY A 165 0.56 -0.97 -12.70
C GLY A 165 0.67 -1.74 -11.40
N MET A 166 -0.37 -1.73 -10.56
CA MET A 166 -0.38 -2.48 -9.31
C MET A 166 -0.88 -3.92 -9.47
N LEU A 167 -1.63 -4.24 -10.54
CA LEU A 167 -2.21 -5.57 -10.76
C LEU A 167 -1.19 -6.71 -10.63
N PRO A 168 -0.01 -6.69 -11.30
CA PRO A 168 0.95 -7.79 -11.20
C PRO A 168 1.47 -7.99 -9.77
N GLY A 169 1.78 -6.89 -9.09
CA GLY A 169 2.23 -6.91 -7.70
C GLY A 169 1.13 -7.40 -6.75
N THR A 170 -0.09 -6.91 -6.90
CA THR A 170 -1.24 -7.34 -6.09
C THR A 170 -1.47 -8.83 -6.26
N PHE A 171 -1.51 -9.33 -7.51
CA PHE A 171 -1.66 -10.76 -7.76
C PHE A 171 -0.56 -11.59 -7.11
N LEU A 172 0.70 -11.16 -7.21
CA LEU A 172 1.83 -11.87 -6.60
C LEU A 172 1.67 -11.98 -5.08
N TYR A 173 1.37 -10.86 -4.39
CA TYR A 173 1.20 -10.87 -2.94
C TYR A 173 -0.02 -11.68 -2.51
N VAL A 174 -1.14 -11.56 -3.20
CA VAL A 174 -2.35 -12.36 -2.94
C VAL A 174 -2.07 -13.84 -3.16
N TYR A 175 -1.36 -14.20 -4.25
CA TYR A 175 -0.97 -15.58 -4.51
C TYR A 175 -0.08 -16.15 -3.41
N LEU A 176 0.94 -15.40 -2.98
CA LEU A 176 1.80 -15.81 -1.86
C LEU A 176 1.00 -16.01 -0.56
N GLY A 177 0.02 -15.14 -0.30
CA GLY A 177 -0.89 -15.29 0.83
C GLY A 177 -1.73 -16.57 0.76
N SER A 178 -2.20 -16.94 -0.42
CA SER A 178 -3.01 -18.14 -0.62
C SER A 178 -2.21 -19.46 -0.45
N LEU A 179 -0.90 -19.44 -0.66
CA LEU A 179 -0.05 -20.62 -0.46
C LEU A 179 0.02 -21.03 1.02
N VAL A 180 -0.14 -20.09 1.94
CA VAL A 180 -0.13 -20.37 3.38
C VAL A 180 -1.35 -21.20 3.77
N THR A 181 -2.52 -20.98 3.14
CA THR A 181 -3.74 -21.77 3.38
C THR A 181 -3.55 -23.21 2.93
N ASN A 182 -3.01 -23.40 1.71
CA ASN A 182 -2.79 -24.74 1.16
C ASN A 182 -1.76 -25.57 1.95
N ALA A 183 -0.81 -24.93 2.62
CA ALA A 183 0.18 -25.60 3.47
C ALA A 183 -0.38 -26.00 4.84
N SER A 184 -1.52 -25.42 5.24
CA SER A 184 -2.14 -25.66 6.56
C SER A 184 -3.26 -26.70 6.52
N GLU A 185 -3.69 -27.18 5.34
CA GLU A 185 -4.61 -28.30 5.20
C GLU A 185 -3.79 -29.62 5.17
N PRO A 186 -3.87 -30.47 6.21
CA PRO A 186 -3.31 -31.81 6.15
C PRO A 186 -4.06 -32.61 5.08
N LYS A 187 -3.33 -33.18 4.11
CA LYS A 187 -3.85 -34.14 3.13
C LYS A 187 -4.32 -35.41 3.80
#